data_23cd51aa48b275c5427ae7df608d653f
#
_entry.id   23cd51aa48b275c5427ae7df608d653f
#
_cell.length_a   1.000
_cell.length_b   1.000
_cell.length_c   1.000
_cell.angle_alpha   90.00
_cell.angle_beta   90.00
_cell.angle_gamma   90.00
#
_symmetry.space_group_name_H-M   'P 1'
#
loop_
_entity.id
_entity.type
_entity.pdbx_description
1 polymer ?
#
loop_
_entity_poly.entity_id
_entity_poly.type
_entity_poly.pdbx_seq_one_letter_code
_entity_poly.pdbx_strand_id
1 'polypeptide(L)'
;MGFTNELKRATLKTAFHYLEKDPEKNANKLMTLVDTFAGEGPDSFPTQRAAFRKVLEDPENNMNQLIMSVLKDIDKDVMKATFENFFLNANIVGWPKQEENRKKYGCNVPWAILLDPTSACNLHCTGCWAAEYGNKLNLTFDEIDSIITQGKELGIYMYIYTGGEPLVRKKDLIALCEKHRCV
;
A
#
# COMPACT_ATOMS: atom_id res chain seq x y z
N MET A 1 -5.09 1.45 23.15
CA MET A 1 -5.16 1.44 21.66
C MET A 1 -4.20 0.46 20.99
N GLY A 2 -2.95 0.24 21.45
CA GLY A 2 -1.97 -0.63 20.80
C GLY A 2 -2.36 -2.11 20.69
N PHE A 3 -2.86 -2.70 21.75
CA PHE A 3 -3.13 -4.14 21.82
C PHE A 3 -4.18 -4.64 20.80
N THR A 4 -5.25 -3.86 20.57
CA THR A 4 -6.29 -4.21 19.57
C THR A 4 -5.77 -4.18 18.13
N ASN A 5 -4.87 -3.28 17.78
CA ASN A 5 -4.29 -3.19 16.42
C ASN A 5 -3.25 -4.28 16.18
N GLU A 6 -2.46 -4.65 17.19
CA GLU A 6 -1.52 -5.78 17.08
C GLU A 6 -2.26 -7.11 16.93
N LEU A 7 -3.35 -7.31 17.67
CA LEU A 7 -4.18 -8.52 17.54
C LEU A 7 -4.81 -8.60 16.13
N LYS A 8 -5.38 -7.50 15.62
CA LYS A 8 -5.91 -7.43 14.24
C LYS A 8 -4.84 -7.76 13.21
N ARG A 9 -3.64 -7.18 13.37
CA ARG A 9 -2.50 -7.44 12.49
C ARG A 9 -2.08 -8.91 12.49
N ALA A 10 -1.96 -9.53 13.66
CA ALA A 10 -1.61 -10.95 13.79
C ALA A 10 -2.67 -11.85 13.14
N THR A 11 -3.95 -11.56 13.39
CA THR A 11 -5.08 -12.32 12.79
C THR A 11 -5.06 -12.22 11.27
N LEU A 12 -4.86 -11.02 10.71
CA LEU A 12 -4.81 -10.81 9.25
C LEU A 12 -3.59 -11.46 8.61
N LYS A 13 -2.43 -11.48 9.28
CA LYS A 13 -1.26 -12.23 8.80
C LYS A 13 -1.53 -13.73 8.74
N THR A 14 -2.17 -14.27 9.76
CA THR A 14 -2.56 -15.70 9.79
C THR A 14 -3.58 -16.01 8.69
N ALA A 15 -4.56 -15.15 8.50
CA ALA A 15 -5.57 -15.27 7.45
C ALA A 15 -4.96 -15.20 6.04
N PHE A 16 -3.98 -14.30 5.82
CA PHE A 16 -3.25 -14.22 4.55
C PHE A 16 -2.43 -15.49 4.28
N HIS A 17 -1.71 -15.99 5.28
CA HIS A 17 -0.99 -17.26 5.13
C HIS A 17 -1.91 -18.45 4.81
N TYR A 18 -3.15 -18.41 5.33
CA TYR A 18 -4.17 -19.40 4.98
C TYR A 18 -4.66 -19.23 3.53
N LEU A 19 -4.80 -17.99 3.06
CA LEU A 19 -5.18 -17.68 1.68
C LEU A 19 -4.15 -18.20 0.68
N GLU A 20 -2.85 -18.04 0.97
CA GLU A 20 -1.75 -18.49 0.09
C GLU A 20 -1.75 -19.99 -0.20
N LYS A 21 -2.32 -20.81 0.70
CA LYS A 21 -2.34 -22.27 0.54
C LYS A 21 -3.34 -22.74 -0.52
N ASP A 22 -4.48 -22.08 -0.62
CA ASP A 22 -5.54 -22.40 -1.56
C ASP A 22 -6.39 -21.14 -1.78
N PRO A 23 -5.97 -20.24 -2.71
CA PRO A 23 -6.63 -18.96 -2.92
C PRO A 23 -8.12 -19.09 -3.26
N GLU A 24 -8.47 -20.02 -4.16
CA GLU A 24 -9.85 -20.19 -4.64
C GLU A 24 -10.80 -20.58 -3.50
N LYS A 25 -10.38 -21.55 -2.69
CA LYS A 25 -11.17 -22.06 -1.58
C LYS A 25 -11.22 -21.12 -0.38
N ASN A 26 -10.15 -20.37 -0.15
CA ASN A 26 -9.97 -19.62 1.08
C ASN A 26 -10.31 -18.13 0.94
N ALA A 27 -10.42 -17.57 -0.28
CA ALA A 27 -10.77 -16.17 -0.50
C ALA A 27 -12.12 -15.78 0.14
N ASN A 28 -13.16 -16.58 -0.09
CA ASN A 28 -14.48 -16.35 0.50
C ASN A 28 -14.51 -16.50 2.03
N LYS A 29 -13.70 -17.42 2.58
CA LYS A 29 -13.56 -17.57 4.03
C LYS A 29 -12.84 -16.39 4.66
N LEU A 30 -11.82 -15.85 3.97
CA LEU A 30 -11.14 -14.64 4.41
C LEU A 30 -12.12 -13.46 4.43
N MET A 31 -12.97 -13.29 3.42
CA MET A 31 -13.98 -12.25 3.41
C MET A 31 -14.97 -12.38 4.55
N THR A 32 -15.36 -13.60 4.93
CA THR A 32 -16.21 -13.83 6.10
C THR A 32 -15.51 -13.41 7.39
N LEU A 33 -14.21 -13.66 7.50
CA LEU A 33 -13.41 -13.21 8.63
C LEU A 33 -13.32 -11.68 8.68
N VAL A 34 -13.06 -11.04 7.53
CA VAL A 34 -13.04 -9.58 7.41
C VAL A 34 -14.38 -8.97 7.84
N ASP A 35 -15.51 -9.52 7.40
CA ASP A 35 -16.84 -9.06 7.80
C ASP A 35 -17.08 -9.16 9.31
N THR A 36 -16.58 -10.23 9.93
CA THR A 36 -16.69 -10.42 11.38
C THR A 36 -15.94 -9.34 12.17
N PHE A 37 -14.77 -8.90 11.67
CA PHE A 37 -13.93 -7.92 12.37
C PHE A 37 -14.18 -6.46 11.97
N ALA A 38 -14.75 -6.21 10.80
CA ALA A 38 -14.93 -4.86 10.29
C ALA A 38 -16.06 -4.09 10.98
N GLY A 39 -17.05 -4.80 11.58
CA GLY A 39 -18.22 -4.18 12.17
C GLY A 39 -19.21 -3.61 11.13
N GLU A 40 -20.20 -2.85 11.60
CA GLU A 40 -21.31 -2.32 10.77
C GLU A 40 -21.25 -0.80 10.57
N GLY A 41 -20.23 -0.12 11.10
CA GLY A 41 -20.10 1.35 10.98
C GLY A 41 -19.80 1.83 9.56
N PRO A 42 -20.01 3.12 9.27
CA PRO A 42 -19.72 3.70 7.94
C PRO A 42 -18.26 3.53 7.54
N ASP A 43 -17.33 3.53 8.49
CA ASP A 43 -15.90 3.31 8.27
C ASP A 43 -15.54 1.83 8.00
N SER A 44 -16.52 0.94 8.05
CA SER A 44 -16.34 -0.49 7.76
C SER A 44 -16.50 -0.85 6.28
N PHE A 45 -16.86 0.11 5.44
CA PHE A 45 -17.03 -0.04 4.00
C PHE A 45 -17.97 -1.20 3.58
N PRO A 46 -19.20 -1.31 4.12
CA PRO A 46 -20.06 -2.47 3.91
C PRO A 46 -20.43 -2.71 2.46
N THR A 47 -20.69 -1.62 1.71
CA THR A 47 -21.02 -1.69 0.27
C THR A 47 -19.84 -2.21 -0.56
N GLN A 48 -18.63 -1.75 -0.28
CA GLN A 48 -17.42 -2.18 -0.97
C GLN A 48 -17.10 -3.65 -0.66
N ARG A 49 -17.27 -4.07 0.58
CA ARG A 49 -17.10 -5.49 0.97
C ARG A 49 -18.11 -6.40 0.27
N ALA A 50 -19.37 -5.99 0.21
CA ALA A 50 -20.40 -6.74 -0.51
C ALA A 50 -20.12 -6.83 -2.02
N ALA A 51 -19.65 -5.73 -2.64
CA ALA A 51 -19.23 -5.73 -4.04
C ALA A 51 -18.04 -6.66 -4.29
N PHE A 52 -17.03 -6.60 -3.41
CA PHE A 52 -15.85 -7.46 -3.52
C PHE A 52 -16.18 -8.94 -3.35
N ARG A 53 -17.11 -9.28 -2.45
CA ARG A 53 -17.61 -10.65 -2.29
C ARG A 53 -18.23 -11.18 -3.59
N LYS A 54 -19.08 -10.40 -4.26
CA LYS A 54 -19.66 -10.79 -5.55
C LYS A 54 -18.59 -11.05 -6.62
N VAL A 55 -17.51 -10.26 -6.62
CA VAL A 55 -16.37 -10.51 -7.51
C VAL A 55 -15.72 -11.87 -7.20
N LEU A 56 -15.50 -12.19 -5.93
CA LEU A 56 -14.89 -13.47 -5.53
C LEU A 56 -15.77 -14.69 -5.77
N GLU A 57 -17.09 -14.52 -5.81
CA GLU A 57 -18.08 -15.59 -6.07
C GLU A 57 -18.26 -15.89 -7.57
N ASP A 58 -17.77 -15.03 -8.45
CA ASP A 58 -17.91 -15.15 -9.90
C ASP A 58 -16.54 -15.43 -10.57
N PRO A 59 -16.18 -16.68 -10.88
CA PRO A 59 -14.92 -17.02 -11.53
C PRO A 59 -14.75 -16.44 -12.94
N GLU A 60 -15.86 -16.12 -13.63
CA GLU A 60 -15.84 -15.51 -14.96
C GLU A 60 -15.60 -13.98 -14.91
N ASN A 61 -15.64 -13.39 -13.75
CA ASN A 61 -15.37 -11.98 -13.56
C ASN A 61 -13.89 -11.67 -13.78
N ASN A 62 -13.59 -10.71 -14.66
CA ASN A 62 -12.20 -10.31 -14.98
C ASN A 62 -11.39 -9.91 -13.74
N MET A 63 -12.02 -9.26 -12.73
CA MET A 63 -11.33 -8.88 -11.50
C MET A 63 -11.04 -10.12 -10.63
N ASN A 64 -11.93 -11.12 -10.61
CA ASN A 64 -11.67 -12.39 -9.95
C ASN A 64 -10.46 -13.06 -10.58
N GLN A 65 -10.44 -13.18 -11.91
CA GLN A 65 -9.33 -13.80 -12.65
C GLN A 65 -8.01 -13.06 -12.37
N LEU A 66 -8.02 -11.73 -12.37
CA LEU A 66 -6.84 -10.93 -12.01
C LEU A 66 -6.38 -11.22 -10.57
N ILE A 67 -7.29 -11.22 -9.61
CA ILE A 67 -6.95 -11.51 -8.19
C ILE A 67 -6.36 -12.91 -8.07
N MET A 68 -6.97 -13.89 -8.71
CA MET A 68 -6.49 -15.29 -8.66
C MET A 68 -5.14 -15.47 -9.35
N SER A 69 -4.89 -14.80 -10.49
CA SER A 69 -3.57 -14.83 -11.13
C SER A 69 -2.50 -14.19 -10.25
N VAL A 70 -2.79 -13.04 -9.65
CA VAL A 70 -1.88 -12.39 -8.69
C VAL A 70 -1.55 -13.33 -7.53
N LEU A 71 -2.55 -13.99 -6.95
CA LEU A 71 -2.36 -14.90 -5.82
C LEU A 71 -1.61 -16.21 -6.18
N LYS A 72 -1.64 -16.62 -7.46
CA LYS A 72 -1.01 -17.86 -7.92
C LYS A 72 0.37 -17.65 -8.54
N ASP A 73 0.53 -16.56 -9.30
CA ASP A 73 1.66 -16.39 -10.21
C ASP A 73 2.77 -15.49 -9.63
N ILE A 74 2.44 -14.65 -8.64
CA ILE A 74 3.44 -13.78 -8.01
C ILE A 74 4.21 -14.54 -6.93
N ASP A 75 5.52 -14.25 -6.87
CA ASP A 75 6.40 -14.76 -5.82
C ASP A 75 5.82 -14.48 -4.42
N LYS A 76 5.87 -15.50 -3.55
CA LYS A 76 5.23 -15.45 -2.23
C LYS A 76 5.82 -14.41 -1.30
N ASP A 77 7.12 -14.14 -1.38
CA ASP A 77 7.76 -13.14 -0.53
C ASP A 77 7.37 -11.73 -0.99
N VAL A 78 7.27 -11.51 -2.31
CA VAL A 78 6.77 -10.25 -2.89
C VAL A 78 5.30 -10.04 -2.50
N MET A 79 4.48 -11.08 -2.63
CA MET A 79 3.07 -11.03 -2.23
C MET A 79 2.90 -10.69 -0.75
N LYS A 80 3.66 -11.36 0.12
CA LYS A 80 3.66 -11.12 1.55
C LYS A 80 4.10 -9.70 1.90
N ALA A 81 5.18 -9.21 1.28
CA ALA A 81 5.66 -7.85 1.48
C ALA A 81 4.62 -6.82 1.04
N THR A 82 3.98 -7.02 -0.11
CA THR A 82 2.89 -6.17 -0.61
C THR A 82 1.69 -6.19 0.33
N PHE A 83 1.27 -7.34 0.78
CA PHE A 83 0.17 -7.46 1.74
C PHE A 83 0.49 -6.74 3.07
N GLU A 84 1.67 -6.97 3.63
CA GLU A 84 2.08 -6.34 4.88
C GLU A 84 2.18 -4.81 4.75
N ASN A 85 2.73 -4.31 3.67
CA ASN A 85 2.96 -2.88 3.50
C ASN A 85 1.69 -2.15 3.06
N PHE A 86 1.00 -2.64 2.04
CA PHE A 86 -0.19 -1.99 1.50
C PHE A 86 -1.43 -2.20 2.39
N PHE A 87 -1.79 -3.46 2.69
CA PHE A 87 -3.01 -3.71 3.45
C PHE A 87 -2.85 -3.45 4.94
N LEU A 88 -1.79 -3.97 5.58
CA LEU A 88 -1.65 -3.82 7.02
C LEU A 88 -1.11 -2.44 7.41
N ASN A 89 0.04 -2.03 6.85
CA ASN A 89 0.67 -0.80 7.27
C ASN A 89 -0.08 0.43 6.76
N ALA A 90 -0.40 0.53 5.46
CA ALA A 90 -1.03 1.73 4.92
C ALA A 90 -2.50 1.88 5.34
N ASN A 91 -3.27 0.78 5.45
CA ASN A 91 -4.69 0.87 5.74
C ASN A 91 -5.04 0.57 7.20
N ILE A 92 -4.54 -0.53 7.78
CA ILE A 92 -4.95 -0.93 9.15
C ILE A 92 -4.22 -0.10 10.21
N VAL A 93 -2.93 0.19 10.02
CA VAL A 93 -2.11 0.95 10.97
C VAL A 93 -2.14 2.44 10.65
N GLY A 94 -1.98 2.80 9.38
CA GLY A 94 -1.85 4.17 8.92
C GLY A 94 -3.14 4.97 9.04
N TRP A 95 -4.25 4.43 8.58
CA TRP A 95 -5.53 5.15 8.55
C TRP A 95 -5.97 5.71 9.93
N PRO A 96 -6.03 4.94 11.02
CA PRO A 96 -6.39 5.49 12.33
C PRO A 96 -5.43 6.57 12.80
N LYS A 97 -4.15 6.43 12.49
CA LYS A 97 -3.12 7.40 12.85
C LYS A 97 -3.25 8.69 12.04
N GLN A 98 -3.62 8.61 10.77
CA GLN A 98 -3.95 9.79 9.95
C GLN A 98 -5.17 10.53 10.52
N GLU A 99 -6.22 9.82 10.91
CA GLU A 99 -7.42 10.42 11.51
C GLU A 99 -7.10 11.13 12.84
N GLU A 100 -6.26 10.54 13.68
CA GLU A 100 -5.78 11.17 14.91
C GLU A 100 -4.99 12.46 14.61
N ASN A 101 -4.06 12.39 13.64
CA ASN A 101 -3.24 13.54 13.24
C ASN A 101 -4.06 14.64 12.54
N ARG A 102 -5.08 14.29 11.74
CA ARG A 102 -6.02 15.28 11.17
C ARG A 102 -6.72 16.08 12.25
N LYS A 103 -7.18 15.42 13.30
CA LYS A 103 -7.81 16.08 14.46
C LYS A 103 -6.81 16.93 15.24
N LYS A 104 -5.61 16.40 15.45
CA LYS A 104 -4.54 17.07 16.23
C LYS A 104 -4.06 18.35 15.57
N TYR A 105 -3.87 18.34 14.26
CA TYR A 105 -3.28 19.46 13.51
C TYR A 105 -4.32 20.35 12.82
N GLY A 106 -5.59 19.96 12.81
CA GLY A 106 -6.66 20.72 12.17
C GLY A 106 -6.53 20.82 10.64
N CYS A 107 -5.83 19.88 10.00
CA CYS A 107 -5.60 19.86 8.56
C CYS A 107 -5.71 18.46 7.99
N ASN A 108 -5.83 18.35 6.66
CA ASN A 108 -5.83 17.07 6.00
C ASN A 108 -4.43 16.42 6.09
N VAL A 109 -4.40 15.13 6.42
CA VAL A 109 -3.21 14.28 6.31
C VAL A 109 -3.41 13.37 5.11
N PRO A 110 -2.54 13.41 4.08
CA PRO A 110 -2.70 12.62 2.88
C PRO A 110 -2.52 11.12 3.16
N TRP A 111 -3.18 10.28 2.36
CA TRP A 111 -2.99 8.83 2.42
C TRP A 111 -1.70 8.38 1.74
N ALA A 112 -1.28 9.11 0.70
CA ALA A 112 -0.06 8.83 -0.06
C ALA A 112 0.71 10.12 -0.34
N ILE A 113 2.02 10.01 -0.49
CA ILE A 113 2.91 11.08 -0.93
C ILE A 113 3.51 10.69 -2.29
N LEU A 114 3.37 11.57 -3.27
CA LEU A 114 4.06 11.47 -4.55
C LEU A 114 5.41 12.19 -4.44
N LEU A 115 6.49 11.50 -4.78
CA LEU A 115 7.86 11.98 -4.69
C LEU A 115 8.57 11.91 -6.03
N ASP A 116 9.24 13.00 -6.38
CA ASP A 116 10.14 13.07 -7.52
C ASP A 116 11.59 13.04 -7.01
N PRO A 117 12.21 11.87 -6.85
CA PRO A 117 13.54 11.73 -6.24
C PRO A 117 14.64 12.33 -7.13
N THR A 118 14.38 12.48 -8.43
CA THR A 118 15.31 13.03 -9.41
C THR A 118 14.58 13.57 -10.63
N SER A 119 15.10 14.63 -11.23
CA SER A 119 14.70 15.08 -12.56
C SER A 119 15.45 14.36 -13.70
N ALA A 120 16.49 13.57 -13.36
CA ALA A 120 17.23 12.79 -14.35
C ALA A 120 16.34 11.73 -15.00
N CYS A 121 16.39 11.64 -16.32
CA CYS A 121 15.61 10.68 -17.09
C CYS A 121 16.43 10.16 -18.27
N ASN A 122 16.31 8.86 -18.54
CA ASN A 122 16.90 8.21 -19.71
C ASN A 122 15.89 7.96 -20.83
N LEU A 123 14.67 8.53 -20.71
CA LEU A 123 13.57 8.41 -21.66
C LEU A 123 13.27 9.74 -22.34
N HIS A 124 12.57 9.69 -23.48
CA HIS A 124 12.11 10.84 -24.26
C HIS A 124 10.64 10.68 -24.61
N CYS A 125 9.79 10.65 -23.58
CA CYS A 125 8.34 10.46 -23.76
C CYS A 125 7.70 11.68 -24.44
N THR A 126 6.85 11.45 -25.44
CA THR A 126 6.09 12.51 -26.10
C THR A 126 5.13 13.16 -25.10
N GLY A 127 5.20 14.50 -24.97
CA GLY A 127 4.36 15.25 -24.04
C GLY A 127 4.73 15.10 -22.57
N CYS A 128 5.94 14.69 -22.27
CA CYS A 128 6.42 14.59 -20.89
C CYS A 128 6.50 15.98 -20.23
N TRP A 129 5.77 16.18 -19.15
CA TRP A 129 5.75 17.42 -18.39
C TRP A 129 7.10 17.74 -17.70
N ALA A 130 7.88 16.69 -17.40
CA ALA A 130 9.18 16.81 -16.71
C ALA A 130 10.38 16.95 -17.67
N ALA A 131 10.17 16.91 -19.00
CA ALA A 131 11.26 16.88 -20.00
C ALA A 131 12.16 18.11 -19.95
N GLU A 132 11.67 19.26 -19.47
CA GLU A 132 12.39 20.53 -19.45
C GLU A 132 13.24 20.75 -18.18
N TYR A 133 13.08 19.94 -17.14
CA TYR A 133 13.77 20.14 -15.85
C TYR A 133 15.25 19.74 -15.86
N GLY A 134 15.70 19.02 -16.89
CA GLY A 134 17.08 18.53 -17.00
C GLY A 134 17.44 17.56 -15.88
N ASN A 135 18.74 17.39 -15.60
CA ASN A 135 19.24 16.35 -14.70
C ASN A 135 19.77 16.88 -13.35
N LYS A 136 19.42 18.11 -12.97
CA LYS A 136 20.07 18.81 -11.84
C LYS A 136 19.25 18.80 -10.55
N LEU A 137 17.96 18.53 -10.63
CA LEU A 137 17.08 18.54 -9.46
C LEU A 137 17.04 17.14 -8.86
N ASN A 138 17.64 16.99 -7.69
CA ASN A 138 17.72 15.71 -7.01
C ASN A 138 17.49 15.91 -5.51
N LEU A 139 16.67 15.07 -4.92
CA LEU A 139 16.62 14.89 -3.48
C LEU A 139 17.80 13.99 -3.06
N THR A 140 18.43 14.29 -1.96
CA THR A 140 19.42 13.39 -1.35
C THR A 140 18.74 12.17 -0.74
N PHE A 141 19.52 11.11 -0.48
CA PHE A 141 19.00 9.95 0.27
C PHE A 141 18.43 10.36 1.62
N ASP A 142 19.14 11.21 2.37
CA ASP A 142 18.72 11.64 3.71
C ASP A 142 17.46 12.51 3.69
N GLU A 143 17.25 13.32 2.65
CA GLU A 143 16.01 14.09 2.48
C GLU A 143 14.82 13.15 2.25
N ILE A 144 14.94 12.16 1.36
CA ILE A 144 13.87 11.18 1.12
C ILE A 144 13.61 10.36 2.39
N ASP A 145 14.66 9.91 3.05
CA ASP A 145 14.58 9.18 4.32
C ASP A 145 13.83 9.97 5.40
N SER A 146 14.14 11.26 5.51
CA SER A 146 13.47 12.18 6.44
C SER A 146 12.00 12.37 6.09
N ILE A 147 11.65 12.53 4.82
CA ILE A 147 10.26 12.66 4.34
C ILE A 147 9.47 11.40 4.70
N ILE A 148 10.02 10.22 4.45
CA ILE A 148 9.35 8.95 4.76
C ILE A 148 9.21 8.79 6.29
N THR A 149 10.23 9.11 7.06
CA THR A 149 10.21 9.03 8.53
C THR A 149 9.08 9.90 9.10
N GLN A 150 9.03 11.17 8.71
CA GLN A 150 7.99 12.10 9.16
C GLN A 150 6.60 11.70 8.63
N GLY A 151 6.51 11.23 7.40
CA GLY A 151 5.26 10.71 6.83
C GLY A 151 4.71 9.55 7.66
N LYS A 152 5.55 8.61 8.09
CA LYS A 152 5.14 7.50 8.96
C LYS A 152 4.70 7.95 10.36
N GLU A 153 5.25 9.03 10.88
CA GLU A 153 4.78 9.66 12.11
C GLU A 153 3.36 10.20 11.96
N LEU A 154 3.00 10.66 10.77
CA LEU A 154 1.65 11.09 10.41
C LEU A 154 0.70 9.92 10.04
N GLY A 155 1.22 8.71 9.87
CA GLY A 155 0.45 7.53 9.44
C GLY A 155 0.47 7.28 7.94
N ILE A 156 1.38 7.90 7.19
CA ILE A 156 1.51 7.73 5.73
C ILE A 156 2.50 6.60 5.47
N TYR A 157 2.04 5.56 4.76
CA TYR A 157 2.83 4.38 4.41
C TYR A 157 2.85 4.09 2.89
N MET A 158 2.22 4.96 2.09
CA MET A 158 2.20 4.86 0.63
C MET A 158 3.01 5.99 0.01
N TYR A 159 4.03 5.64 -0.78
CA TYR A 159 4.90 6.58 -1.48
C TYR A 159 4.98 6.20 -2.95
N ILE A 160 4.69 7.16 -3.82
CA ILE A 160 4.69 6.96 -5.27
C ILE A 160 5.89 7.70 -5.83
N TYR A 161 6.88 6.97 -6.33
CA TYR A 161 8.06 7.54 -6.94
C TYR A 161 7.82 7.84 -8.41
N THR A 162 8.00 9.10 -8.79
CA THR A 162 7.82 9.60 -10.16
C THR A 162 8.90 10.68 -10.48
N GLY A 163 8.60 11.66 -11.29
CA GLY A 163 9.53 12.72 -11.67
C GLY A 163 10.16 12.48 -13.03
N GLY A 164 11.50 12.41 -13.11
CA GLY A 164 12.25 11.89 -14.25
C GLY A 164 12.03 10.38 -14.38
N GLU A 165 13.12 9.61 -14.41
CA GLU A 165 13.03 8.15 -14.26
C GLU A 165 13.54 7.79 -12.85
N PRO A 166 12.64 7.44 -11.90
CA PRO A 166 13.05 7.20 -10.51
C PRO A 166 14.04 6.04 -10.37
N LEU A 167 14.00 5.05 -11.27
CA LEU A 167 14.94 3.92 -11.25
C LEU A 167 16.37 4.29 -11.66
N VAL A 168 16.64 5.51 -12.13
CA VAL A 168 18.01 6.06 -12.19
C VAL A 168 18.66 6.01 -10.80
N ARG A 169 17.84 6.11 -9.74
CA ARG A 169 18.25 6.00 -8.33
C ARG A 169 17.87 4.68 -7.68
N LYS A 170 17.79 3.61 -8.46
CA LYS A 170 17.34 2.28 -8.02
C LYS A 170 17.95 1.81 -6.69
N LYS A 171 19.25 2.03 -6.48
CA LYS A 171 19.94 1.59 -5.25
C LYS A 171 19.40 2.29 -4.01
N ASP A 172 19.19 3.60 -4.09
CA ASP A 172 18.66 4.40 -2.99
C ASP A 172 17.21 4.02 -2.68
N LEU A 173 16.39 3.85 -3.72
CA LEU A 173 14.98 3.48 -3.56
C LEU A 173 14.82 2.10 -2.93
N ILE A 174 15.61 1.12 -3.35
CA ILE A 174 15.60 -0.22 -2.72
C ILE A 174 15.99 -0.11 -1.24
N ALA A 175 17.07 0.59 -0.91
CA ALA A 175 17.52 0.76 0.47
C ALA A 175 16.47 1.46 1.35
N LEU A 176 15.77 2.47 0.81
CA LEU A 176 14.68 3.16 1.49
C LEU A 176 13.46 2.24 1.73
N CYS A 177 13.07 1.45 0.72
CA CYS A 177 11.97 0.49 0.85
C CYS A 177 12.30 -0.60 1.89
N GLU A 178 13.51 -1.13 1.90
CA GLU A 178 13.98 -2.11 2.89
C GLU A 178 14.00 -1.53 4.31
N LYS A 179 14.51 -0.29 4.45
CA LYS A 179 14.59 0.40 5.74
C LYS A 179 13.22 0.69 6.32
N HIS A 180 12.32 1.23 5.52
CA HIS A 180 11.05 1.78 6.00
C HIS A 180 9.91 0.77 5.99
N ARG A 181 9.97 -0.28 5.18
CA ARG A 181 8.89 -1.26 4.99
C ARG A 181 7.53 -0.59 4.73
N CYS A 182 7.50 0.30 3.75
CA CYS A 182 6.33 0.99 3.20
C CYS A 182 6.18 0.66 1.72
N VAL A 183 5.04 1.05 1.12
CA VAL A 183 4.78 0.90 -0.31
C VAL A 183 5.23 2.13 -1.04
#